data_9a2296e41e23f47e2690faf7a9f7697c
#
_entry.id   9a2296e41e23f47e2690faf7a9f7697c
#
_cell.length_a   1.000
_cell.length_b   1.000
_cell.length_c   1.000
_cell.angle_alpha   90.00
_cell.angle_beta   90.00
_cell.angle_gamma   90.00
#
_symmetry.space_group_name_H-M   'P 1'
#
loop_
_entity.id
_entity.type
_entity.pdbx_description
1 polymer ?
#
loop_
_entity_poly.entity_id
_entity_poly.type
_entity_poly.pdbx_seq_one_letter_code
_entity_poly.pdbx_strand_id
1 'polypeptide(L)'
;MRTFFSLLILVFTLTDISAQRKYVKPEFVKNWSKPGKHPDHIVLNFSEDPATSISVTWRTSKDVKSGYGEIAKAHANPAFISRAETIEAITETINYSNVVSEYDRDNPKSNKFITLNHNYHSVTFKGLEPNTVYGYRVGDGEIWSEWIQFKTAHKENAPFSFLYVGDAQNYILELWSRLIREGYRKAPDASFIIHAGDLINDAHDEHQWHEWFMACLLYTSPSPRDLST
;
A
#
# COMPACT_ATOMS: atom_id res chain seq x y z
N MET A 1 26.50 -42.68 61.49
CA MET A 1 25.68 -42.59 60.29
C MET A 1 25.88 -41.20 59.64
N ARG A 2 26.64 -41.12 58.58
CA ARG A 2 26.85 -39.88 57.82
C ARG A 2 26.04 -40.00 56.52
N THR A 3 24.97 -39.20 56.43
CA THR A 3 24.17 -39.10 55.22
C THR A 3 24.85 -38.13 54.23
N PHE A 4 25.28 -38.65 53.09
CA PHE A 4 25.75 -37.88 51.96
C PHE A 4 24.56 -37.30 51.20
N PHE A 5 24.45 -35.98 51.15
CA PHE A 5 23.53 -35.31 50.26
C PHE A 5 24.27 -35.11 48.92
N SER A 6 23.85 -35.81 47.90
CA SER A 6 24.31 -35.59 46.53
C SER A 6 23.51 -34.46 45.93
N LEU A 7 24.18 -33.30 45.72
CA LEU A 7 23.62 -32.16 45.02
C LEU A 7 23.70 -32.42 43.49
N LEU A 8 22.60 -32.68 42.87
CA LEU A 8 22.50 -32.83 41.42
C LEU A 8 22.42 -31.40 40.81
N ILE A 9 23.53 -30.90 40.26
CA ILE A 9 23.57 -29.65 39.53
C ILE A 9 23.08 -29.94 38.11
N LEU A 10 21.85 -29.53 37.81
CA LEU A 10 21.30 -29.55 36.46
C LEU A 10 21.84 -28.32 35.70
N VAL A 11 22.86 -28.53 34.86
CA VAL A 11 23.37 -27.50 33.97
C VAL A 11 22.41 -27.39 32.77
N PHE A 12 21.53 -26.40 32.78
CA PHE A 12 20.81 -25.99 31.60
C PHE A 12 21.77 -25.27 30.66
N THR A 13 22.24 -25.94 29.64
CA THR A 13 22.83 -25.25 28.48
C THR A 13 21.70 -24.55 27.75
N LEU A 14 21.61 -23.24 27.94
CA LEU A 14 20.81 -22.37 27.07
C LEU A 14 21.44 -22.41 25.68
N THR A 15 21.03 -23.36 24.87
CA THR A 15 21.23 -23.22 23.44
C THR A 15 20.27 -22.15 22.97
N ASP A 16 20.81 -21.01 22.58
CA ASP A 16 20.06 -20.01 21.83
C ASP A 16 19.49 -20.69 20.59
N ILE A 17 18.25 -21.15 20.70
CA ILE A 17 17.47 -21.55 19.53
C ILE A 17 17.02 -20.24 18.88
N SER A 18 17.94 -19.56 18.24
CA SER A 18 17.64 -18.52 17.26
C SER A 18 17.03 -19.19 16.04
N ALA A 19 15.76 -19.60 16.18
CA ALA A 19 14.96 -20.11 15.08
C ALA A 19 14.43 -18.95 14.22
N GLN A 20 15.23 -17.92 13.99
CA GLN A 20 14.97 -16.99 12.91
C GLN A 20 15.22 -17.73 11.60
N ARG A 21 14.14 -18.30 11.04
CA ARG A 21 14.18 -18.75 9.66
C ARG A 21 14.62 -17.55 8.82
N LYS A 22 15.81 -17.66 8.20
CA LYS A 22 16.27 -16.67 7.24
C LYS A 22 15.22 -16.60 6.14
N TYR A 23 14.49 -15.47 6.07
CA TYR A 23 13.53 -15.26 5.00
C TYR A 23 14.31 -15.07 3.69
N VAL A 24 14.10 -15.97 2.77
CA VAL A 24 14.65 -15.84 1.42
C VAL A 24 13.53 -15.35 0.52
N LYS A 25 13.67 -14.12 0.02
CA LYS A 25 12.70 -13.57 -0.94
C LYS A 25 12.63 -14.48 -2.16
N PRO A 26 11.42 -14.89 -2.57
CA PRO A 26 11.25 -15.65 -3.82
C PRO A 26 11.82 -14.89 -5.02
N GLU A 27 12.34 -15.60 -6.01
CA GLU A 27 12.98 -14.99 -7.19
C GLU A 27 12.05 -14.02 -7.94
N PHE A 28 10.75 -14.36 -8.05
CA PHE A 28 9.77 -13.49 -8.72
C PHE A 28 9.60 -12.13 -8.03
N VAL A 29 9.83 -12.05 -6.71
CA VAL A 29 9.69 -10.82 -5.93
C VAL A 29 10.79 -9.80 -6.29
N LYS A 30 11.94 -10.24 -6.78
CA LYS A 30 13.06 -9.36 -7.15
C LYS A 30 12.74 -8.37 -8.27
N ASN A 31 11.77 -8.68 -9.11
CA ASN A 31 11.41 -7.85 -10.26
C ASN A 31 10.05 -7.17 -10.15
N TRP A 32 9.23 -7.57 -9.17
CA TRP A 32 7.87 -7.05 -9.05
C TRP A 32 7.81 -5.57 -8.61
N SER A 33 8.84 -5.08 -7.92
CA SER A 33 8.93 -3.68 -7.49
C SER A 33 9.31 -2.71 -8.61
N LYS A 34 9.72 -3.24 -9.79
CA LYS A 34 10.06 -2.40 -10.92
C LYS A 34 8.81 -1.81 -11.56
N PRO A 35 8.78 -0.48 -11.77
CA PRO A 35 7.62 0.15 -12.40
C PRO A 35 7.41 -0.39 -13.82
N GLY A 36 6.19 -0.81 -14.10
CA GLY A 36 5.70 -1.28 -15.40
C GLY A 36 4.83 -0.24 -16.10
N LYS A 37 4.18 -0.62 -17.19
CA LYS A 37 3.16 0.22 -17.82
C LYS A 37 1.84 0.19 -17.03
N HIS A 38 1.56 -0.93 -16.35
CA HIS A 38 0.38 -1.04 -15.50
C HIS A 38 0.54 -0.11 -14.29
N PRO A 39 -0.47 0.69 -13.94
CA PRO A 39 -0.46 1.54 -12.75
C PRO A 39 -0.21 0.74 -11.48
N ASP A 40 0.73 1.21 -10.65
CA ASP A 40 0.98 0.67 -9.32
C ASP A 40 1.14 1.81 -8.30
N HIS A 41 1.36 1.49 -7.03
CA HIS A 41 1.48 2.47 -5.94
C HIS A 41 0.32 3.50 -5.96
N ILE A 42 -0.89 3.02 -6.22
CA ILE A 42 -2.09 3.87 -6.29
C ILE A 42 -2.46 4.32 -4.89
N VAL A 43 -2.50 5.62 -4.68
CA VAL A 43 -2.86 6.25 -3.39
C VAL A 43 -3.98 7.22 -3.59
N LEU A 44 -5.04 7.07 -2.81
CA LEU A 44 -6.14 7.99 -2.71
C LEU A 44 -5.93 8.89 -1.48
N ASN A 45 -5.87 10.20 -1.69
CA ASN A 45 -5.66 11.18 -0.64
C ASN A 45 -6.75 12.25 -0.63
N PHE A 46 -6.98 12.82 0.54
CA PHE A 46 -7.79 14.02 0.62
C PHE A 46 -7.15 15.15 -0.19
N SER A 47 -8.02 15.95 -0.80
CA SER A 47 -7.66 17.18 -1.49
C SER A 47 -8.17 18.40 -0.70
N GLU A 48 -8.71 19.40 -1.38
CA GLU A 48 -9.16 20.65 -0.78
C GLU A 48 -10.31 20.44 0.23
N ASP A 49 -11.39 19.82 -0.23
CA ASP A 49 -12.57 19.49 0.59
C ASP A 49 -12.93 18.01 0.37
N PRO A 50 -12.77 17.16 1.38
CA PRO A 50 -13.04 15.73 1.24
C PRO A 50 -14.50 15.37 0.98
N ALA A 51 -15.42 16.32 1.13
CA ALA A 51 -16.81 16.13 0.75
C ALA A 51 -17.06 16.28 -0.75
N THR A 52 -16.19 17.03 -1.45
CA THR A 52 -16.43 17.41 -2.86
C THR A 52 -15.21 17.22 -3.77
N SER A 53 -14.08 16.78 -3.22
CA SER A 53 -12.86 16.53 -3.98
C SER A 53 -12.02 15.40 -3.39
N ILE A 54 -11.23 14.77 -4.24
CA ILE A 54 -10.27 13.73 -3.88
C ILE A 54 -9.12 13.72 -4.88
N SER A 55 -7.93 13.38 -4.44
CA SER A 55 -6.74 13.23 -5.31
C SER A 55 -6.26 11.81 -5.35
N VAL A 56 -5.83 11.37 -6.53
CA VAL A 56 -5.23 10.06 -6.74
C VAL A 56 -3.85 10.23 -7.35
N THR A 57 -2.87 9.55 -6.79
CA THR A 57 -1.51 9.47 -7.31
C THR A 57 -1.17 8.02 -7.59
N TRP A 58 -0.45 7.76 -8.69
CA TRP A 58 0.01 6.42 -9.03
C TRP A 58 1.35 6.47 -9.77
N ARG A 59 2.03 5.34 -9.81
CA ARG A 59 3.31 5.18 -10.48
C ARG A 59 3.17 4.35 -11.76
N THR A 60 4.00 4.66 -12.76
CA THR A 60 4.22 3.83 -13.95
C THR A 60 5.69 3.88 -14.37
N SER A 61 6.08 3.07 -15.36
CA SER A 61 7.37 3.22 -16.01
C SER A 61 7.47 4.57 -16.74
N LYS A 62 8.69 5.05 -16.94
CA LYS A 62 8.97 6.30 -17.69
C LYS A 62 8.46 6.32 -19.13
N ASP A 63 8.07 5.16 -19.67
CA ASP A 63 7.58 5.04 -21.05
C ASP A 63 6.13 5.52 -21.18
N VAL A 64 5.38 5.54 -20.08
CA VAL A 64 4.02 6.07 -20.02
C VAL A 64 4.08 7.59 -19.84
N LYS A 65 3.85 8.33 -20.91
CA LYS A 65 4.04 9.80 -20.93
C LYS A 65 2.85 10.61 -20.44
N SER A 66 1.66 10.04 -20.52
CA SER A 66 0.41 10.68 -20.08
C SER A 66 -0.36 9.73 -19.19
N GLY A 67 -0.97 10.28 -18.15
CA GLY A 67 -1.86 9.56 -17.26
C GLY A 67 -3.28 10.12 -17.33
N TYR A 68 -4.25 9.28 -17.04
CA TYR A 68 -5.67 9.65 -16.99
C TYR A 68 -6.32 8.99 -15.78
N GLY A 69 -7.25 9.70 -15.16
CA GLY A 69 -8.15 9.14 -14.17
C GLY A 69 -9.57 9.13 -14.71
N GLU A 70 -10.28 8.06 -14.50
CA GLU A 70 -11.73 7.97 -14.74
C GLU A 70 -12.48 7.88 -13.43
N ILE A 71 -13.62 8.54 -13.35
CA ILE A 71 -14.49 8.53 -12.17
C ILE A 71 -15.97 8.49 -12.56
N ALA A 72 -16.76 7.75 -11.81
CA ALA A 72 -18.21 7.75 -11.91
C ALA A 72 -18.86 7.46 -10.56
N LYS A 73 -20.11 7.87 -10.36
CA LYS A 73 -20.89 7.39 -9.21
C LYS A 73 -21.03 5.87 -9.28
N ALA A 74 -20.65 5.20 -8.20
CA ALA A 74 -20.73 3.74 -8.15
C ALA A 74 -22.17 3.27 -8.03
N HIS A 75 -22.52 2.28 -8.86
CA HIS A 75 -23.78 1.56 -8.81
C HIS A 75 -23.50 0.06 -8.91
N ALA A 76 -24.37 -0.78 -8.39
CA ALA A 76 -24.25 -2.22 -8.50
C ALA A 76 -24.27 -2.72 -9.97
N ASN A 77 -24.89 -1.97 -10.86
CA ASN A 77 -24.92 -2.28 -12.29
C ASN A 77 -23.60 -1.82 -12.95
N PRO A 78 -22.87 -2.69 -13.67
CA PRO A 78 -21.62 -2.35 -14.35
C PRO A 78 -21.76 -1.25 -15.42
N ALA A 79 -22.97 -0.92 -15.85
CA ALA A 79 -23.21 0.20 -16.76
C ALA A 79 -22.82 1.59 -16.22
N PHE A 80 -22.44 1.72 -14.92
CA PHE A 80 -21.90 2.97 -14.39
C PHE A 80 -20.65 3.43 -15.17
N ILE A 81 -19.87 2.50 -15.70
CA ILE A 81 -18.66 2.75 -16.50
C ILE A 81 -18.95 3.67 -17.70
N SER A 82 -20.12 3.53 -18.34
CA SER A 82 -20.50 4.37 -19.50
C SER A 82 -20.74 5.85 -19.14
N ARG A 83 -20.77 6.17 -17.84
CA ARG A 83 -20.94 7.54 -17.34
C ARG A 83 -19.66 8.10 -16.73
N ALA A 84 -18.57 7.36 -16.87
CA ALA A 84 -17.30 7.80 -16.32
C ALA A 84 -16.78 9.05 -17.06
N GLU A 85 -16.33 10.01 -16.27
CA GLU A 85 -15.63 11.18 -16.74
C GLU A 85 -14.13 10.88 -16.73
N THR A 86 -13.44 11.24 -17.82
CA THR A 86 -12.00 11.08 -17.95
C THR A 86 -11.32 12.44 -17.72
N ILE A 87 -10.33 12.46 -16.84
CA ILE A 87 -9.54 13.65 -16.53
C ILE A 87 -8.06 13.33 -16.77
N GLU A 88 -7.37 14.20 -17.48
CA GLU A 88 -5.94 14.08 -17.69
C GLU A 88 -5.16 14.37 -16.40
N ALA A 89 -4.15 13.57 -16.13
CA ALA A 89 -3.31 13.70 -14.95
C ALA A 89 -2.08 14.58 -15.22
N ILE A 90 -1.58 15.20 -14.18
CA ILE A 90 -0.25 15.80 -14.17
C ILE A 90 0.76 14.64 -14.07
N THR A 91 1.76 14.65 -14.96
CA THR A 91 2.81 13.62 -14.99
C THR A 91 4.15 14.23 -14.64
N GLU A 92 4.80 13.67 -13.62
CA GLU A 92 6.14 14.05 -13.16
C GLU A 92 7.11 12.89 -13.29
N THR A 93 8.26 13.13 -13.92
CA THR A 93 9.32 12.12 -14.01
C THR A 93 10.24 12.24 -12.81
N ILE A 94 10.37 11.15 -12.08
CA ILE A 94 11.27 11.06 -10.93
C ILE A 94 12.50 10.25 -11.34
N ASN A 95 13.67 10.80 -11.01
CA ASN A 95 14.96 10.15 -11.19
C ASN A 95 15.57 9.90 -9.82
N TYR A 96 15.47 8.67 -9.36
CA TYR A 96 16.10 8.23 -8.11
C TYR A 96 17.44 7.59 -8.41
N SER A 97 18.52 8.23 -7.95
CA SER A 97 19.85 7.63 -7.94
C SER A 97 20.10 6.95 -6.58
N ASN A 98 20.96 5.93 -6.59
CA ASN A 98 21.35 5.17 -5.40
C ASN A 98 20.18 4.39 -4.74
N VAL A 99 19.25 3.93 -5.54
CA VAL A 99 18.20 3.02 -5.07
C VAL A 99 18.80 1.65 -4.82
N VAL A 100 18.55 1.10 -3.65
CA VAL A 100 19.00 -0.25 -3.30
C VAL A 100 18.20 -1.27 -4.09
N SER A 101 18.86 -1.96 -5.02
CA SER A 101 18.22 -3.02 -5.83
C SER A 101 18.31 -4.39 -5.19
N GLU A 102 19.37 -4.61 -4.41
CA GLU A 102 19.56 -5.82 -3.62
C GLU A 102 20.06 -5.41 -2.24
N TYR A 103 19.22 -5.58 -1.24
CA TYR A 103 19.56 -5.27 0.14
C TYR A 103 19.98 -6.52 0.88
N ASP A 104 21.21 -6.49 1.42
CA ASP A 104 21.73 -7.50 2.33
C ASP A 104 21.95 -6.85 3.70
N ARG A 105 21.07 -7.15 4.64
CA ARG A 105 21.12 -6.63 6.01
C ARG A 105 22.38 -7.07 6.75
N ASP A 106 22.83 -8.30 6.50
CA ASP A 106 23.97 -8.90 7.20
C ASP A 106 25.29 -8.43 6.60
N ASN A 107 25.28 -7.96 5.35
CA ASN A 107 26.45 -7.42 4.66
C ASN A 107 26.07 -6.18 3.81
N PRO A 108 25.87 -5.01 4.43
CA PRO A 108 25.47 -3.79 3.72
C PRO A 108 26.43 -3.35 2.61
N LYS A 109 27.71 -3.78 2.65
CA LYS A 109 28.70 -3.49 1.60
C LYS A 109 28.42 -4.25 0.29
N SER A 110 27.58 -5.28 0.32
CA SER A 110 27.18 -6.03 -0.87
C SER A 110 25.95 -5.43 -1.55
N ASN A 111 25.35 -4.39 -0.98
CA ASN A 111 24.19 -3.74 -1.54
C ASN A 111 24.50 -3.22 -2.95
N LYS A 112 23.60 -3.52 -3.88
CA LYS A 112 23.69 -3.00 -5.24
C LYS A 112 22.77 -1.81 -5.38
N PHE A 113 23.28 -0.77 -6.02
CA PHE A 113 22.56 0.46 -6.27
C PHE A 113 22.26 0.62 -7.74
N ILE A 114 21.09 1.09 -8.04
CA ILE A 114 20.64 1.40 -9.41
C ILE A 114 20.05 2.81 -9.45
N THR A 115 19.89 3.32 -10.65
CA THR A 115 19.05 4.50 -10.89
C THR A 115 17.71 4.03 -11.41
N LEU A 116 16.64 4.39 -10.71
CA LEU A 116 15.26 4.18 -11.16
C LEU A 116 14.73 5.45 -11.79
N ASN A 117 14.18 5.31 -12.97
CA ASN A 117 13.44 6.35 -13.66
C ASN A 117 12.00 5.88 -13.83
N HIS A 118 11.07 6.60 -13.26
CA HIS A 118 9.66 6.30 -13.37
C HIS A 118 8.84 7.58 -13.38
N ASN A 119 7.60 7.47 -13.74
CA ASN A 119 6.65 8.57 -13.70
C ASN A 119 5.67 8.39 -12.55
N TYR A 120 5.40 9.49 -11.86
CA TYR A 120 4.22 9.63 -11.03
C TYR A 120 3.20 10.47 -11.78
N HIS A 121 1.97 10.05 -11.68
CA HIS A 121 0.82 10.74 -12.24
C HIS A 121 -0.09 11.14 -11.08
N SER A 122 -0.70 12.30 -11.18
CA SER A 122 -1.65 12.76 -10.17
C SER A 122 -2.87 13.42 -10.83
N VAL A 123 -4.06 13.08 -10.35
CA VAL A 123 -5.32 13.65 -10.77
C VAL A 123 -6.13 14.07 -9.57
N THR A 124 -6.83 15.19 -9.67
CA THR A 124 -7.78 15.62 -8.64
C THR A 124 -9.18 15.67 -9.24
N PHE A 125 -10.05 14.82 -8.71
CA PHE A 125 -11.48 14.84 -9.03
C PHE A 125 -12.16 15.90 -8.17
N LYS A 126 -12.91 16.80 -8.80
CA LYS A 126 -13.61 17.92 -8.14
C LYS A 126 -15.10 17.92 -8.49
N GLY A 127 -15.88 18.68 -7.72
CA GLY A 127 -17.32 18.79 -7.95
C GLY A 127 -18.11 17.53 -7.59
N LEU A 128 -17.53 16.67 -6.73
CA LEU A 128 -18.18 15.46 -6.26
C LEU A 128 -19.35 15.79 -5.32
N GLU A 129 -20.31 14.90 -5.24
CA GLU A 129 -21.40 15.00 -4.28
C GLU A 129 -20.95 14.47 -2.91
N PRO A 130 -21.30 15.15 -1.81
CA PRO A 130 -21.01 14.67 -0.46
C PRO A 130 -21.69 13.34 -0.15
N ASN A 131 -21.09 12.55 0.77
CA ASN A 131 -21.63 11.28 1.28
C ASN A 131 -22.03 10.29 0.17
N THR A 132 -21.28 10.31 -0.94
CA THR A 132 -21.58 9.56 -2.16
C THR A 132 -20.46 8.58 -2.48
N VAL A 133 -20.83 7.35 -2.88
CA VAL A 133 -19.83 6.35 -3.31
C VAL A 133 -19.49 6.57 -4.78
N TYR A 134 -18.21 6.64 -5.07
CA TYR A 134 -17.64 6.74 -6.41
C TYR A 134 -16.77 5.54 -6.71
N GLY A 135 -16.76 5.13 -7.98
CA GLY A 135 -15.72 4.27 -8.54
C GLY A 135 -14.74 5.11 -9.34
N TYR A 136 -13.45 4.82 -9.23
CA TYR A 136 -12.42 5.41 -10.07
C TYR A 136 -11.45 4.35 -10.55
N ARG A 137 -10.75 4.64 -11.63
CA ARG A 137 -9.58 3.91 -12.09
C ARG A 137 -8.57 4.88 -12.69
N VAL A 138 -7.32 4.46 -12.78
CA VAL A 138 -6.22 5.26 -13.32
C VAL A 138 -5.46 4.47 -14.38
N GLY A 139 -4.85 5.14 -15.33
CA GLY A 139 -4.15 4.48 -16.42
C GLY A 139 -3.55 5.45 -17.43
N ASP A 140 -3.22 4.95 -18.60
CA ASP A 140 -2.66 5.71 -19.72
C ASP A 140 -3.66 5.90 -20.90
N GLY A 141 -4.89 5.46 -20.71
CA GLY A 141 -5.94 5.44 -21.75
C GLY A 141 -6.11 4.09 -22.44
N GLU A 142 -5.11 3.23 -22.38
CA GLU A 142 -5.15 1.85 -22.92
C GLU A 142 -5.06 0.83 -21.79
N ILE A 143 -4.09 0.99 -20.89
CA ILE A 143 -3.85 0.12 -19.74
C ILE A 143 -4.40 0.83 -18.49
N TRP A 144 -5.36 0.20 -17.84
CA TRP A 144 -6.05 0.73 -16.69
C TRP A 144 -5.85 -0.15 -15.46
N SER A 145 -5.91 0.46 -14.27
CA SER A 145 -6.10 -0.27 -13.03
C SER A 145 -7.50 -0.89 -12.97
N GLU A 146 -7.75 -1.70 -11.96
CA GLU A 146 -9.10 -2.07 -11.56
C GLU A 146 -9.93 -0.85 -11.14
N TRP A 147 -11.26 -1.00 -11.09
CA TRP A 147 -12.15 -0.01 -10.51
C TRP A 147 -12.09 -0.07 -8.99
N ILE A 148 -11.63 1.01 -8.38
CA ILE A 148 -11.48 1.17 -6.93
C ILE A 148 -12.61 2.06 -6.45
N GLN A 149 -13.20 1.75 -5.28
CA GLN A 149 -14.30 2.54 -4.73
C GLN A 149 -13.84 3.34 -3.52
N PHE A 150 -14.43 4.52 -3.38
CA PHE A 150 -14.32 5.33 -2.17
C PHE A 150 -15.65 6.06 -1.92
N LYS A 151 -15.78 6.61 -0.72
CA LYS A 151 -16.94 7.42 -0.35
C LYS A 151 -16.46 8.82 0.05
N THR A 152 -17.08 9.84 -0.54
CA THR A 152 -16.84 11.25 -0.13
C THR A 152 -17.32 11.49 1.29
N ALA A 153 -16.70 12.43 1.99
CA ALA A 153 -17.11 12.81 3.33
C ALA A 153 -18.51 13.45 3.34
N HIS A 154 -19.10 13.53 4.49
CA HIS A 154 -20.33 14.31 4.70
C HIS A 154 -20.03 15.81 4.56
N LYS A 155 -20.97 16.57 4.05
CA LYS A 155 -20.84 18.03 3.99
C LYS A 155 -20.96 18.68 5.37
N GLU A 156 -21.79 18.10 6.21
CA GLU A 156 -22.03 18.56 7.58
C GLU A 156 -21.22 17.71 8.58
N ASN A 157 -21.09 18.20 9.80
CA ASN A 157 -20.44 17.46 10.86
C ASN A 157 -21.18 16.13 11.13
N ALA A 158 -20.50 15.03 10.83
CA ALA A 158 -20.96 13.68 11.07
C ALA A 158 -19.88 12.89 11.80
N PRO A 159 -20.25 11.96 12.68
CA PRO A 159 -19.27 11.05 13.28
C PRO A 159 -18.57 10.24 12.19
N PHE A 160 -17.28 10.04 12.35
CA PHE A 160 -16.48 9.17 11.49
C PHE A 160 -15.49 8.37 12.33
N SER A 161 -15.01 7.28 11.77
CA SER A 161 -13.91 6.48 12.33
C SER A 161 -12.74 6.45 11.37
N PHE A 162 -11.55 6.22 11.90
CA PHE A 162 -10.33 6.06 11.11
C PHE A 162 -9.39 5.05 11.76
N LEU A 163 -8.47 4.52 10.97
CA LEU A 163 -7.39 3.68 11.47
C LEU A 163 -6.17 4.55 11.75
N TYR A 164 -5.62 4.43 12.95
CA TYR A 164 -4.34 5.04 13.32
C TYR A 164 -3.32 3.93 13.49
N VAL A 165 -2.29 3.94 12.67
CA VAL A 165 -1.31 2.87 12.57
C VAL A 165 0.11 3.43 12.48
N GLY A 166 1.13 2.60 12.71
CA GLY A 166 2.54 2.97 12.60
C GLY A 166 3.44 1.75 12.57
N ASP A 167 4.75 1.95 12.44
CA ASP A 167 5.79 0.93 12.56
C ASP A 167 5.62 -0.27 11.61
N ALA A 168 5.25 0.00 10.36
CA ALA A 168 5.06 -1.03 9.35
C ALA A 168 6.37 -1.64 8.83
N GLN A 169 7.49 -1.01 9.13
CA GLN A 169 8.79 -1.15 8.48
C GLN A 169 9.44 -2.54 8.53
N ASN A 170 8.98 -3.46 9.38
CA ASN A 170 9.59 -4.77 9.54
C ASN A 170 8.64 -5.90 9.12
N TYR A 171 9.12 -6.81 8.25
CA TYR A 171 8.33 -7.92 7.74
C TYR A 171 6.99 -7.46 7.15
N ILE A 172 7.06 -6.48 6.24
CA ILE A 172 5.91 -5.74 5.73
C ILE A 172 4.87 -6.68 5.12
N LEU A 173 5.28 -7.58 4.22
CA LEU A 173 4.34 -8.52 3.62
C LEU A 173 3.83 -9.58 4.60
N GLU A 174 4.66 -10.04 5.52
CA GLU A 174 4.33 -11.16 6.41
C GLU A 174 3.48 -10.71 7.61
N LEU A 175 3.80 -9.56 8.19
CA LEU A 175 3.19 -9.11 9.43
C LEU A 175 2.30 -7.89 9.25
N TRP A 176 2.80 -6.83 8.61
CA TRP A 176 2.03 -5.61 8.41
C TRP A 176 0.79 -5.86 7.55
N SER A 177 0.90 -6.62 6.46
CA SER A 177 -0.26 -6.95 5.63
C SER A 177 -1.37 -7.66 6.41
N ARG A 178 -1.00 -8.50 7.38
CA ARG A 178 -1.95 -9.16 8.27
C ARG A 178 -2.59 -8.16 9.24
N LEU A 179 -1.78 -7.27 9.83
CA LEU A 179 -2.24 -6.27 10.79
C LEU A 179 -3.25 -5.31 10.15
N ILE A 180 -2.93 -4.76 8.99
CA ILE A 180 -3.82 -3.82 8.31
C ILE A 180 -5.14 -4.45 7.90
N ARG A 181 -5.13 -5.72 7.45
CA ARG A 181 -6.35 -6.49 7.15
C ARG A 181 -7.21 -6.71 8.38
N GLU A 182 -6.59 -7.01 9.52
CA GLU A 182 -7.33 -7.15 10.78
C GLU A 182 -7.90 -5.80 11.25
N GLY A 183 -7.15 -4.71 11.09
CA GLY A 183 -7.62 -3.35 11.35
C GLY A 183 -8.89 -3.03 10.54
N TYR A 184 -8.84 -3.27 9.23
CA TYR A 184 -9.98 -3.08 8.34
C TYR A 184 -11.16 -3.98 8.71
N ARG A 185 -10.91 -5.26 9.04
CA ARG A 185 -11.97 -6.17 9.49
C ARG A 185 -12.68 -5.68 10.75
N LYS A 186 -11.94 -5.01 11.66
CA LYS A 186 -12.49 -4.42 12.89
C LYS A 186 -13.24 -3.13 12.67
N ALA A 187 -12.79 -2.33 11.71
CA ALA A 187 -13.36 -1.02 11.39
C ALA A 187 -13.60 -0.89 9.86
N PRO A 188 -14.52 -1.69 9.29
CA PRO A 188 -14.76 -1.69 7.84
C PRO A 188 -15.35 -0.37 7.33
N ASP A 189 -15.89 0.46 8.22
CA ASP A 189 -16.45 1.78 7.91
C ASP A 189 -15.44 2.91 8.18
N ALA A 190 -14.16 2.59 8.44
CA ALA A 190 -13.13 3.61 8.60
C ALA A 190 -13.01 4.45 7.34
N SER A 191 -13.09 5.76 7.50
CA SER A 191 -13.09 6.71 6.39
C SER A 191 -11.69 6.89 5.78
N PHE A 192 -10.65 6.70 6.56
CA PHE A 192 -9.25 6.84 6.14
C PHE A 192 -8.28 6.16 7.13
N ILE A 193 -7.02 6.13 6.73
CA ILE A 193 -5.90 5.65 7.57
C ILE A 193 -4.95 6.82 7.82
N ILE A 194 -4.52 7.00 9.06
CA ILE A 194 -3.38 7.85 9.41
C ILE A 194 -2.21 6.94 9.77
N HIS A 195 -1.08 7.13 9.09
CA HIS A 195 0.15 6.43 9.40
C HIS A 195 1.09 7.34 10.21
N ALA A 196 1.48 6.89 11.39
CA ALA A 196 2.28 7.68 12.35
C ALA A 196 3.78 7.67 12.09
N GLY A 197 4.20 7.25 10.92
CA GLY A 197 5.61 7.13 10.54
C GLY A 197 6.11 5.69 10.52
N ASP A 198 7.40 5.52 10.22
CA ASP A 198 8.06 4.23 10.11
C ASP A 198 7.39 3.26 9.14
N LEU A 199 7.04 3.77 7.94
CA LEU A 199 6.41 2.98 6.89
C LEU A 199 7.35 1.89 6.39
N ILE A 200 8.62 2.26 6.21
CA ILE A 200 9.72 1.41 5.73
C ILE A 200 11.01 1.77 6.45
N ASN A 201 12.03 0.90 6.42
CA ASN A 201 13.31 1.16 7.09
C ASN A 201 14.25 2.06 6.28
N ASP A 202 14.25 1.95 4.96
CA ASP A 202 15.12 2.72 4.08
C ASP A 202 14.33 3.37 2.96
N ALA A 203 14.25 4.70 3.01
CA ALA A 203 13.50 5.49 2.02
C ALA A 203 13.97 5.29 0.57
N HIS A 204 15.19 4.81 0.36
CA HIS A 204 15.75 4.51 -0.96
C HIS A 204 15.53 3.05 -1.39
N ASP A 205 14.90 2.23 -0.57
CA ASP A 205 14.57 0.84 -0.90
C ASP A 205 13.19 0.74 -1.55
N GLU A 206 13.16 0.83 -2.88
CA GLU A 206 11.94 0.66 -3.68
C GLU A 206 11.22 -0.68 -3.44
N HIS A 207 11.94 -1.66 -2.97
CA HIS A 207 11.37 -2.96 -2.67
C HIS A 207 10.50 -2.91 -1.42
N GLN A 208 10.98 -2.23 -0.37
CA GLN A 208 10.19 -2.01 0.84
C GLN A 208 8.98 -1.12 0.56
N TRP A 209 9.12 -0.08 -0.27
CA TRP A 209 7.98 0.70 -0.73
C TRP A 209 6.95 -0.16 -1.44
N HIS A 210 7.38 -1.00 -2.36
CA HIS A 210 6.45 -1.88 -3.07
C HIS A 210 5.77 -2.88 -2.12
N GLU A 211 6.49 -3.47 -1.17
CA GLU A 211 5.91 -4.31 -0.13
C GLU A 211 4.85 -3.57 0.69
N TRP A 212 5.13 -2.32 1.03
CA TRP A 212 4.19 -1.49 1.79
C TRP A 212 2.91 -1.20 1.00
N PHE A 213 3.04 -0.79 -0.25
CA PHE A 213 1.88 -0.58 -1.12
C PHE A 213 1.10 -1.87 -1.34
N MET A 214 1.77 -3.00 -1.58
CA MET A 214 1.11 -4.30 -1.74
C MET A 214 0.39 -4.75 -0.47
N ALA A 215 0.95 -4.47 0.70
CA ALA A 215 0.30 -4.77 1.97
C ALA A 215 -0.99 -3.94 2.18
N CYS A 216 -0.99 -2.70 1.70
CA CYS A 216 -2.10 -1.76 1.81
C CYS A 216 -3.17 -1.89 0.71
N LEU A 217 -2.98 -2.76 -0.28
CA LEU A 217 -3.94 -3.00 -1.38
C LEU A 217 -5.30 -3.58 -0.93
N LEU A 218 -5.62 -3.50 0.33
CA LEU A 218 -6.92 -3.91 0.87
C LEU A 218 -8.10 -3.12 0.30
N TYR A 219 -7.83 -1.92 -0.19
CA TYR A 219 -8.85 -1.11 -0.83
C TYR A 219 -9.21 -1.58 -2.25
N THR A 220 -8.48 -2.55 -2.77
CA THR A 220 -8.74 -3.18 -4.08
C THR A 220 -9.42 -4.54 -3.97
N SER A 221 -9.53 -5.10 -2.75
CA SER A 221 -10.29 -6.32 -2.51
C SER A 221 -11.72 -5.97 -2.13
N PRO A 222 -12.73 -6.67 -2.66
CA PRO A 222 -14.12 -6.44 -2.25
C PRO A 222 -14.25 -6.58 -0.74
N SER A 223 -14.98 -5.65 -0.14
CA SER A 223 -15.31 -5.72 1.28
C SER A 223 -16.05 -7.03 1.57
N PRO A 224 -15.87 -7.65 2.74
CA PRO A 224 -16.70 -8.78 3.15
C PRO A 224 -18.21 -8.51 3.06
N ARG A 225 -18.61 -7.23 3.09
CA ARG A 225 -20.00 -6.81 2.85
C ARG A 225 -20.43 -6.96 1.39
N ASP A 226 -19.49 -6.88 0.43
CA ASP A 226 -19.80 -7.02 -0.99
C ASP A 226 -20.03 -8.49 -1.37
N LEU A 227 -19.70 -9.43 -0.48
CA LEU A 227 -19.88 -10.87 -0.64
C LEU A 227 -21.16 -11.39 0.05
N SER A 228 -21.93 -10.53 0.71
CA SER A 228 -23.11 -10.90 1.51
C SER A 228 -24.44 -10.50 0.84
N THR A 229 -24.54 -10.68 -0.46
CA THR A 229 -25.83 -10.60 -1.20
C THR A 229 -26.30 -11.98 -1.60
#